data_f61364230ec7704daa363b4a33b6c9ba
#
_entry.id   f61364230ec7704daa363b4a33b6c9ba
#
_cell.length_a   1.000
_cell.length_b   1.000
_cell.length_c   1.000
_cell.angle_alpha   90.00
_cell.angle_beta   90.00
_cell.angle_gamma   90.00
#
_symmetry.space_group_name_H-M   'P 1'
#
loop_
_entity.id
_entity.type
_entity.pdbx_description
1 polymer ?
#
loop_
_entity_poly.entity_id
_entity_poly.type
_entity_poly.pdbx_seq_one_letter_code
_entity_poly.pdbx_strand_id
1 'polypeptide(L)'
;YQAIVLSGLATENYGTVSAVNLTSLEGAFGQSISTLALGGLVGFNSGIVEDCNNMANIEMTTQNSSTINLMFGAIVLKNESGGQILGSQNNADISITVRRNGQNIYVGGVVYENGGSIIASGNNAGVSAQGSGTFSSTIGGVVGYNNGTASHIFNNGTVSSSQSSGSAGLIYYYRGGRVETAFELTGSTIINSIYGGAVNQGTIYGSGNSTSS
;
A
#
# COMPACT_ATOMS: atom_id res chain seq x y z
N TYR A 1 10.34 -14.14 18.60
CA TYR A 1 9.99 -13.40 17.40
C TYR A 1 8.91 -12.39 17.77
N GLN A 2 9.12 -11.10 17.50
CA GLN A 2 8.17 -10.03 17.84
C GLN A 2 7.54 -9.49 16.58
N ALA A 3 6.23 -9.33 16.60
CA ALA A 3 5.50 -8.54 15.62
C ALA A 3 5.34 -7.12 16.19
N ILE A 4 5.66 -6.12 15.38
CA ILE A 4 5.53 -4.70 15.73
C ILE A 4 4.56 -4.06 14.76
N VAL A 5 3.57 -3.36 15.31
CA VAL A 5 2.66 -2.52 14.53
C VAL A 5 2.90 -1.07 14.93
N LEU A 6 3.12 -0.22 13.96
CA LEU A 6 3.38 1.20 14.16
C LEU A 6 2.45 2.06 13.28
N SER A 7 2.23 3.29 13.72
CA SER A 7 1.50 4.29 12.95
C SER A 7 1.96 5.69 13.34
N GLY A 8 1.83 6.63 12.42
CA GLY A 8 2.23 8.01 12.67
C GLY A 8 1.28 8.77 13.58
N LEU A 9 0.00 8.41 13.61
CA LEU A 9 -1.04 9.11 14.38
C LEU A 9 -1.77 8.18 15.35
N ALA A 10 -2.35 7.11 14.87
CA ALA A 10 -3.17 6.21 15.68
C ALA A 10 -2.96 4.74 15.28
N THR A 11 -2.72 3.87 16.26
CA THR A 11 -2.65 2.44 16.00
C THR A 11 -4.01 1.87 15.61
N GLU A 12 -5.07 2.38 16.21
CA GLU A 12 -6.46 2.01 15.92
C GLU A 12 -7.33 3.25 15.80
N ASN A 13 -8.21 3.29 14.79
CA ASN A 13 -9.18 4.36 14.58
C ASN A 13 -10.60 3.77 14.53
N TYR A 14 -11.45 4.22 15.42
CA TYR A 14 -12.89 3.93 15.47
C TYR A 14 -13.76 5.17 15.21
N GLY A 15 -13.15 6.34 15.12
CA GLY A 15 -13.80 7.62 14.88
C GLY A 15 -13.45 8.17 13.50
N THR A 16 -13.20 9.47 13.44
CA THR A 16 -12.80 10.17 12.22
C THR A 16 -11.41 10.77 12.38
N VAL A 17 -10.53 10.49 11.42
CA VAL A 17 -9.25 11.17 11.20
C VAL A 17 -9.40 11.97 9.92
N SER A 18 -9.35 13.28 10.00
CA SER A 18 -9.65 14.18 8.88
C SER A 18 -8.58 15.24 8.69
N ALA A 19 -8.27 15.54 7.43
CA ALA A 19 -7.39 16.62 7.00
C ALA A 19 -5.98 16.59 7.61
N VAL A 20 -5.40 15.41 7.82
CA VAL A 20 -4.06 15.22 8.37
C VAL A 20 -3.03 15.07 7.25
N ASN A 21 -1.94 15.81 7.36
CA ASN A 21 -0.78 15.67 6.50
C ASN A 21 0.38 15.06 7.28
N LEU A 22 0.82 13.87 6.86
CA LEU A 22 2.04 13.26 7.37
C LEU A 22 3.25 13.87 6.64
N THR A 23 4.08 14.64 7.33
CA THR A 23 5.22 15.35 6.75
C THR A 23 6.57 14.70 7.07
N SER A 24 6.62 13.86 8.09
CA SER A 24 7.80 13.07 8.43
C SER A 24 7.39 11.79 9.14
N LEU A 25 8.12 10.72 8.89
CA LEU A 25 8.00 9.46 9.60
C LEU A 25 9.39 8.86 9.75
N GLU A 26 9.90 8.82 10.97
CA GLU A 26 11.22 8.30 11.28
C GLU A 26 11.11 7.15 12.29
N GLY A 27 11.87 6.11 12.09
CA GLY A 27 11.93 4.97 13.01
C GLY A 27 13.17 4.13 12.82
N ALA A 28 13.74 3.67 13.93
CA ALA A 28 14.85 2.72 13.93
C ALA A 28 14.42 1.41 14.60
N PHE A 29 14.70 0.29 13.95
CA PHE A 29 14.26 -1.02 14.42
C PHE A 29 15.44 -1.93 14.75
N GLY A 30 15.37 -2.59 15.89
CA GLY A 30 16.37 -3.56 16.33
C GLY A 30 16.29 -4.90 15.58
N GLN A 31 17.27 -5.77 15.82
CA GLN A 31 17.55 -6.92 14.97
C GLN A 31 16.68 -8.18 15.15
N SER A 32 15.64 -8.18 15.99
CA SER A 32 14.90 -9.41 16.32
C SER A 32 13.41 -9.36 15.95
N ILE A 33 13.06 -8.66 14.89
CA ILE A 33 11.67 -8.51 14.45
C ILE A 33 11.38 -9.53 13.34
N SER A 34 10.28 -10.28 13.48
CA SER A 34 9.78 -11.18 12.44
C SER A 34 8.69 -10.55 11.55
N THR A 35 7.96 -9.59 12.09
CA THR A 35 6.92 -8.86 11.36
C THR A 35 6.98 -7.39 11.75
N LEU A 36 7.11 -6.53 10.74
CA LEU A 36 6.96 -5.09 10.87
C LEU A 36 5.77 -4.66 10.05
N ALA A 37 4.79 -4.08 10.71
CA ALA A 37 3.59 -3.55 10.08
C ALA A 37 3.48 -2.06 10.36
N LEU A 38 3.35 -1.24 9.31
CA LEU A 38 3.40 0.21 9.42
C LEU A 38 2.27 0.84 8.62
N GLY A 39 1.40 1.58 9.32
CA GLY A 39 0.48 2.53 8.72
C GLY A 39 1.05 3.93 8.79
N GLY A 40 1.13 4.67 7.69
CA GLY A 40 1.68 6.01 7.70
C GLY A 40 0.94 6.91 8.69
N LEU A 41 -0.38 6.96 8.65
CA LEU A 41 -1.22 7.66 9.62
C LEU A 41 -1.87 6.71 10.61
N VAL A 42 -2.56 5.68 10.11
CA VAL A 42 -3.38 4.78 10.93
C VAL A 42 -2.95 3.33 10.73
N GLY A 43 -2.83 2.59 11.81
CA GLY A 43 -2.59 1.14 11.78
C GLY A 43 -3.84 0.39 11.31
N PHE A 44 -4.86 0.31 12.16
CA PHE A 44 -6.12 -0.37 11.88
C PHE A 44 -7.28 0.63 11.85
N ASN A 45 -8.01 0.70 10.75
CA ASN A 45 -9.12 1.62 10.58
C ASN A 45 -10.46 0.88 10.54
N SER A 46 -11.28 1.09 11.54
CA SER A 46 -12.71 0.70 11.59
C SER A 46 -13.66 1.90 11.53
N GLY A 47 -13.10 3.11 11.50
CA GLY A 47 -13.80 4.39 11.39
C GLY A 47 -13.62 5.03 10.02
N ILE A 48 -13.44 6.34 9.98
CA ILE A 48 -13.27 7.14 8.78
C ILE A 48 -11.88 7.77 8.78
N VAL A 49 -11.19 7.68 7.64
CA VAL A 49 -9.98 8.43 7.33
C VAL A 49 -10.26 9.24 6.08
N GLU A 50 -10.34 10.57 6.20
CA GLU A 50 -10.75 11.42 5.09
C GLU A 50 -9.83 12.61 4.86
N ASP A 51 -9.62 12.97 3.59
CA ASP A 51 -8.82 14.12 3.14
C ASP A 51 -7.40 14.14 3.75
N CYS A 52 -6.84 12.97 4.00
CA CYS A 52 -5.53 12.80 4.58
C CYS A 52 -4.47 12.60 3.50
N ASN A 53 -3.27 13.14 3.74
CA ASN A 53 -2.17 13.05 2.80
C ASN A 53 -0.89 12.52 3.47
N ASN A 54 -0.22 11.58 2.82
CA ASN A 54 1.18 11.32 3.09
C ASN A 54 2.04 12.20 2.19
N MET A 55 2.87 13.03 2.82
CA MET A 55 3.87 13.89 2.17
C MET A 55 5.30 13.55 2.64
N ALA A 56 5.44 12.50 3.44
CA ALA A 56 6.71 12.02 3.95
C ALA A 56 7.25 10.88 3.07
N ASN A 57 8.43 11.05 2.51
CA ASN A 57 9.14 9.95 1.88
C ASN A 57 9.41 8.85 2.91
N ILE A 58 9.16 7.61 2.52
CA ILE A 58 9.34 6.45 3.38
C ILE A 58 10.43 5.58 2.79
N GLU A 59 11.55 5.56 3.49
CA GLU A 59 12.70 4.75 3.12
C GLU A 59 12.92 3.67 4.16
N MET A 60 12.88 2.42 3.74
CA MET A 60 13.14 1.27 4.61
C MET A 60 14.21 0.37 4.03
N THR A 61 15.11 -0.10 4.88
CA THR A 61 16.12 -1.08 4.50
C THR A 61 16.03 -2.30 5.40
N THR A 62 15.82 -3.48 4.81
CA THR A 62 15.84 -4.73 5.56
C THR A 62 17.28 -5.23 5.71
N GLN A 63 17.75 -5.38 6.93
CA GLN A 63 19.12 -5.83 7.23
C GLN A 63 19.20 -7.14 8.02
N ASN A 64 18.05 -7.67 8.44
CA ASN A 64 18.02 -8.85 9.30
C ASN A 64 18.38 -10.13 8.55
N SER A 65 19.03 -11.04 9.26
CA SER A 65 19.36 -12.38 8.74
C SER A 65 18.17 -13.35 8.77
N SER A 66 17.11 -13.02 9.49
CA SER A 66 15.87 -13.80 9.56
C SER A 66 14.86 -13.32 8.53
N THR A 67 13.95 -14.19 8.11
CA THR A 67 12.80 -13.81 7.29
C THR A 67 11.95 -12.78 8.02
N ILE A 68 11.69 -11.66 7.36
CA ILE A 68 10.82 -10.60 7.86
C ILE A 68 9.61 -10.48 6.94
N ASN A 69 8.44 -10.32 7.53
CA ASN A 69 7.25 -9.83 6.85
C ASN A 69 7.16 -8.32 7.08
N LEU A 70 7.32 -7.55 6.02
CA LEU A 70 7.15 -6.10 6.02
C LEU A 70 5.83 -5.76 5.37
N MET A 71 4.93 -5.15 6.13
CA MET A 71 3.61 -4.71 5.67
C MET A 71 3.51 -3.20 5.80
N PHE A 72 3.10 -2.53 4.73
CA PHE A 72 3.08 -1.08 4.71
C PHE A 72 1.89 -0.52 3.92
N GLY A 73 1.24 0.52 4.49
CA GLY A 73 0.29 1.37 3.80
C GLY A 73 0.58 2.84 4.11
N ALA A 74 0.70 3.70 3.11
CA ALA A 74 1.12 5.08 3.33
C ALA A 74 0.12 5.90 4.14
N ILE A 75 -1.16 5.59 4.06
CA ILE A 75 -2.21 6.22 4.86
C ILE A 75 -2.66 5.25 5.95
N VAL A 76 -3.11 4.08 5.57
CA VAL A 76 -3.65 3.06 6.48
C VAL A 76 -2.96 1.73 6.23
N LEU A 77 -2.53 1.04 7.27
CA LEU A 77 -2.03 -0.32 7.14
C LEU A 77 -3.15 -1.27 6.74
N LYS A 78 -4.22 -1.30 7.54
CA LYS A 78 -5.37 -2.17 7.30
C LYS A 78 -6.68 -1.42 7.52
N ASN A 79 -7.49 -1.36 6.47
CA ASN A 79 -8.85 -0.85 6.52
C ASN A 79 -9.80 -2.02 6.79
N GLU A 80 -10.37 -2.06 7.99
CA GLU A 80 -11.22 -3.15 8.44
C GLU A 80 -12.60 -3.10 7.80
N SER A 81 -13.38 -4.16 7.95
CA SER A 81 -14.78 -4.19 7.52
C SER A 81 -15.58 -3.07 8.21
N GLY A 82 -16.20 -2.20 7.41
CA GLY A 82 -16.86 -0.99 7.89
C GLY A 82 -15.99 0.27 7.92
N GLY A 83 -14.67 0.14 7.88
CA GLY A 83 -13.76 1.27 7.77
C GLY A 83 -13.86 1.95 6.40
N GLN A 84 -13.63 3.25 6.36
CA GLN A 84 -13.69 4.07 5.15
C GLN A 84 -12.42 4.90 4.99
N ILE A 85 -11.91 4.96 3.77
CA ILE A 85 -10.83 5.85 3.35
C ILE A 85 -11.38 6.70 2.22
N LEU A 86 -11.45 8.02 2.44
CA LEU A 86 -12.12 8.97 1.55
C LEU A 86 -11.16 10.10 1.16
N GLY A 87 -11.07 10.46 -0.13
CA GLY A 87 -10.31 11.60 -0.60
C GLY A 87 -8.82 11.64 -0.22
N SER A 88 -8.27 10.53 0.27
CA SER A 88 -6.93 10.48 0.87
C SER A 88 -5.86 10.07 -0.15
N GLN A 89 -4.66 10.66 -0.05
CA GLN A 89 -3.64 10.50 -1.08
C GLN A 89 -2.25 10.24 -0.53
N ASN A 90 -1.49 9.42 -1.23
CA ASN A 90 -0.05 9.35 -1.07
C ASN A 90 0.63 10.27 -2.11
N ASN A 91 1.38 11.24 -1.63
CA ASN A 91 2.10 12.22 -2.45
C ASN A 91 3.62 12.15 -2.26
N ALA A 92 4.12 11.10 -1.62
CA ALA A 92 5.55 10.93 -1.36
C ALA A 92 6.01 9.49 -1.61
N ASP A 93 7.26 9.33 -2.01
CA ASP A 93 7.81 8.06 -2.43
C ASP A 93 7.92 7.05 -1.28
N ILE A 94 7.63 5.79 -1.61
CA ILE A 94 7.84 4.63 -0.75
C ILE A 94 8.94 3.77 -1.40
N SER A 95 10.09 3.71 -0.75
CA SER A 95 11.25 2.97 -1.22
C SER A 95 11.70 1.93 -0.21
N ILE A 96 11.68 0.67 -0.60
CA ILE A 96 12.12 -0.44 0.25
C ILE A 96 13.35 -1.09 -0.37
N THR A 97 14.46 -1.07 0.36
CA THR A 97 15.71 -1.73 -0.04
C THR A 97 15.84 -3.07 0.69
N VAL A 98 15.87 -4.16 -0.09
CA VAL A 98 15.99 -5.52 0.43
C VAL A 98 17.41 -6.02 0.28
N ARG A 99 18.13 -6.21 1.38
CA ARG A 99 19.54 -6.64 1.39
C ARG A 99 19.77 -8.12 1.67
N ARG A 100 18.72 -8.85 2.06
CA ARG A 100 18.81 -10.26 2.45
C ARG A 100 17.76 -11.12 1.76
N ASN A 101 18.07 -12.40 1.60
CA ASN A 101 17.14 -13.39 1.04
C ASN A 101 16.00 -13.72 2.01
N GLY A 102 14.89 -14.20 1.46
CA GLY A 102 13.77 -14.74 2.23
C GLY A 102 12.88 -13.68 2.88
N GLN A 103 12.90 -12.44 2.42
CA GLN A 103 12.03 -11.38 2.91
C GLN A 103 10.68 -11.41 2.18
N ASN A 104 9.61 -11.01 2.88
CA ASN A 104 8.30 -10.82 2.29
C ASN A 104 7.89 -9.35 2.43
N ILE A 105 7.62 -8.69 1.33
CA ILE A 105 7.33 -7.27 1.24
C ILE A 105 5.91 -7.07 0.74
N TYR A 106 5.08 -6.39 1.53
CA TYR A 106 3.67 -6.15 1.25
C TYR A 106 3.39 -4.65 1.36
N VAL A 107 3.03 -4.02 0.25
CA VAL A 107 2.85 -2.55 0.19
C VAL A 107 1.59 -2.19 -0.56
N GLY A 108 0.88 -1.20 -0.02
CA GLY A 108 -0.11 -0.42 -0.76
C GLY A 108 0.26 1.05 -0.70
N GLY A 109 0.23 1.74 -1.83
CA GLY A 109 0.52 3.18 -1.89
C GLY A 109 -0.42 4.02 -1.04
N VAL A 110 -1.63 3.56 -0.78
CA VAL A 110 -2.58 4.15 0.17
C VAL A 110 -2.83 3.20 1.34
N VAL A 111 -3.22 1.96 1.04
CA VAL A 111 -3.53 0.95 2.06
C VAL A 111 -2.98 -0.40 1.67
N TYR A 112 -2.36 -1.11 2.63
CA TYR A 112 -1.91 -2.47 2.34
C TYR A 112 -3.07 -3.45 2.22
N GLU A 113 -3.97 -3.52 3.20
CA GLU A 113 -5.12 -4.42 3.19
C GLU A 113 -6.43 -3.64 3.33
N ASN A 114 -7.33 -3.81 2.36
CA ASN A 114 -8.66 -3.20 2.38
C ASN A 114 -9.75 -4.26 2.54
N GLY A 115 -10.43 -4.25 3.68
CA GLY A 115 -11.65 -5.00 3.95
C GLY A 115 -12.92 -4.13 4.01
N GLY A 116 -12.75 -2.81 4.03
CA GLY A 116 -13.80 -1.80 4.06
C GLY A 116 -14.03 -1.12 2.72
N SER A 117 -14.12 0.21 2.70
CA SER A 117 -14.26 0.97 1.46
C SER A 117 -13.16 2.03 1.27
N ILE A 118 -12.74 2.19 0.02
CA ILE A 118 -11.83 3.25 -0.43
C ILE A 118 -12.55 4.01 -1.53
N ILE A 119 -12.65 5.33 -1.38
CA ILE A 119 -13.36 6.20 -2.33
C ILE A 119 -12.52 7.44 -2.62
N ALA A 120 -12.41 7.81 -3.90
CA ALA A 120 -11.75 9.02 -4.38
C ALA A 120 -10.32 9.20 -3.84
N SER A 121 -9.61 8.10 -3.66
CA SER A 121 -8.28 8.07 -3.04
C SER A 121 -7.23 7.53 -4.01
N GLY A 122 -5.98 7.93 -3.84
CA GLY A 122 -4.98 7.51 -4.81
C GLY A 122 -3.53 7.72 -4.42
N ASN A 123 -2.66 7.36 -5.35
CA ASN A 123 -1.23 7.48 -5.22
C ASN A 123 -0.65 8.34 -6.35
N ASN A 124 0.12 9.36 -6.00
CA ASN A 124 0.80 10.27 -6.92
C ASN A 124 2.31 10.07 -6.98
N ALA A 125 2.86 9.15 -6.19
CA ALA A 125 4.30 9.01 -6.02
C ALA A 125 4.80 7.58 -6.28
N GLY A 126 6.10 7.38 -6.32
CA GLY A 126 6.72 6.09 -6.56
C GLY A 126 6.51 5.11 -5.41
N VAL A 127 6.22 3.85 -5.74
CA VAL A 127 6.18 2.75 -4.77
C VAL A 127 7.10 1.64 -5.26
N SER A 128 8.18 1.38 -4.55
CA SER A 128 9.20 0.44 -5.02
C SER A 128 9.74 -0.48 -3.94
N ALA A 129 10.05 -1.73 -4.34
CA ALA A 129 10.88 -2.64 -3.57
C ALA A 129 12.02 -3.15 -4.44
N GLN A 130 13.24 -2.90 -4.03
CA GLN A 130 14.44 -3.25 -4.78
C GLN A 130 15.48 -3.92 -3.90
N GLY A 131 16.30 -4.78 -4.47
CA GLY A 131 17.38 -5.40 -3.72
C GLY A 131 18.12 -6.48 -4.49
N SER A 132 19.28 -6.86 -3.94
CA SER A 132 20.13 -7.92 -4.48
C SER A 132 19.76 -9.31 -3.98
N GLY A 133 18.96 -9.40 -2.93
CA GLY A 133 18.48 -10.66 -2.37
C GLY A 133 17.22 -11.18 -3.08
N THR A 134 16.92 -12.46 -2.92
CA THR A 134 15.64 -13.03 -3.32
C THR A 134 14.59 -12.68 -2.27
N PHE A 135 13.49 -12.09 -2.69
CA PHE A 135 12.37 -11.75 -1.82
C PHE A 135 11.04 -11.92 -2.56
N SER A 136 9.98 -12.10 -1.80
CA SER A 136 8.62 -12.04 -2.32
C SER A 136 8.08 -10.62 -2.14
N SER A 137 7.39 -10.09 -3.13
CA SER A 137 6.75 -8.78 -3.03
C SER A 137 5.31 -8.82 -3.49
N THR A 138 4.49 -8.01 -2.83
CA THR A 138 3.09 -7.71 -3.17
C THR A 138 2.95 -6.20 -3.08
N ILE A 139 3.01 -5.51 -4.20
CA ILE A 139 3.04 -4.05 -4.25
C ILE A 139 1.92 -3.57 -5.14
N GLY A 140 0.94 -2.90 -4.55
CA GLY A 140 -0.10 -2.16 -5.28
C GLY A 140 0.17 -0.66 -5.21
N GLY A 141 -0.03 0.06 -6.31
CA GLY A 141 0.10 1.51 -6.33
C GLY A 141 -0.88 2.20 -5.38
N VAL A 142 -2.07 1.64 -5.20
CA VAL A 142 -3.07 2.10 -4.23
C VAL A 142 -3.30 1.06 -3.15
N VAL A 143 -3.61 -0.17 -3.53
CA VAL A 143 -3.99 -1.25 -2.61
C VAL A 143 -3.11 -2.48 -2.81
N GLY A 144 -2.46 -2.95 -1.77
CA GLY A 144 -1.73 -4.21 -1.81
C GLY A 144 -2.68 -5.41 -1.91
N TYR A 145 -3.67 -5.45 -1.08
CA TYR A 145 -4.63 -6.54 -0.97
C TYR A 145 -6.06 -6.03 -0.80
N ASN A 146 -6.96 -6.31 -1.77
CA ASN A 146 -8.34 -5.84 -1.70
C ASN A 146 -9.33 -6.99 -1.50
N ASN A 147 -10.11 -6.90 -0.43
CA ASN A 147 -11.27 -7.75 -0.13
C ASN A 147 -12.54 -6.92 0.12
N GLY A 148 -12.42 -5.61 0.06
CA GLY A 148 -13.50 -4.64 0.24
C GLY A 148 -13.89 -3.96 -1.08
N THR A 149 -14.44 -2.76 -0.96
CA THR A 149 -14.82 -1.92 -2.09
C THR A 149 -13.75 -0.86 -2.37
N ALA A 150 -13.41 -0.67 -3.63
CA ALA A 150 -12.55 0.41 -4.07
C ALA A 150 -13.21 1.11 -5.26
N SER A 151 -13.48 2.41 -5.13
CA SER A 151 -14.11 3.19 -6.18
C SER A 151 -13.44 4.55 -6.38
N HIS A 152 -13.38 5.02 -7.63
CA HIS A 152 -12.72 6.28 -8.00
C HIS A 152 -11.27 6.34 -7.49
N ILE A 153 -10.57 5.21 -7.51
CA ILE A 153 -9.15 5.14 -7.13
C ILE A 153 -8.25 5.39 -8.34
N PHE A 154 -7.10 5.99 -8.10
CA PHE A 154 -6.13 6.28 -9.15
C PHE A 154 -4.69 6.04 -8.69
N ASN A 155 -3.84 5.68 -9.63
CA ASN A 155 -2.39 5.69 -9.46
C ASN A 155 -1.73 6.52 -10.56
N ASN A 156 -0.93 7.49 -10.18
CA ASN A 156 -0.13 8.36 -11.04
C ASN A 156 1.37 8.15 -10.82
N GLY A 157 1.73 7.26 -9.91
CA GLY A 157 3.12 6.97 -9.58
C GLY A 157 3.63 5.70 -10.25
N THR A 158 4.95 5.57 -10.31
CA THR A 158 5.61 4.35 -10.78
C THR A 158 5.54 3.28 -9.70
N VAL A 159 5.11 2.07 -10.06
CA VAL A 159 5.09 0.91 -9.17
C VAL A 159 6.07 -0.13 -9.68
N SER A 160 7.05 -0.50 -8.88
CA SER A 160 8.11 -1.41 -9.32
C SER A 160 8.59 -2.37 -8.25
N SER A 161 9.04 -3.55 -8.72
CA SER A 161 9.79 -4.51 -7.92
C SER A 161 10.96 -5.03 -8.73
N SER A 162 12.11 -5.24 -8.11
CA SER A 162 13.24 -5.93 -8.77
C SER A 162 13.00 -7.44 -8.91
N GLN A 163 11.96 -7.97 -8.29
CA GLN A 163 11.50 -9.35 -8.51
C GLN A 163 10.43 -9.39 -9.62
N SER A 164 10.50 -10.36 -10.49
CA SER A 164 9.75 -10.43 -11.74
C SER A 164 8.21 -10.56 -11.62
N SER A 165 7.67 -10.68 -10.42
CA SER A 165 6.24 -10.94 -10.19
C SER A 165 5.64 -10.18 -9.00
N GLY A 166 6.14 -8.99 -8.69
CA GLY A 166 5.86 -8.39 -7.40
C GLY A 166 5.09 -7.08 -7.36
N SER A 167 4.67 -6.52 -8.49
CA SER A 167 4.03 -5.20 -8.50
C SER A 167 2.85 -5.09 -9.45
N ALA A 168 1.92 -4.20 -9.15
CA ALA A 168 0.79 -3.85 -9.99
C ALA A 168 0.43 -2.37 -9.85
N GLY A 169 -0.07 -1.77 -10.91
CA GLY A 169 -0.38 -0.36 -10.98
C GLY A 169 -1.36 0.14 -9.93
N LEU A 170 -2.48 -0.53 -9.75
CA LEU A 170 -3.50 -0.12 -8.77
C LEU A 170 -3.63 -1.10 -7.62
N ILE A 171 -4.05 -2.31 -7.90
CA ILE A 171 -4.31 -3.34 -6.88
C ILE A 171 -3.48 -4.57 -7.22
N TYR A 172 -2.63 -5.00 -6.32
CA TYR A 172 -1.83 -6.20 -6.58
C TYR A 172 -2.65 -7.49 -6.42
N TYR A 173 -3.31 -7.64 -5.30
CA TYR A 173 -4.06 -8.85 -5.00
C TYR A 173 -5.53 -8.54 -4.78
N TYR A 174 -6.38 -9.10 -5.64
CA TYR A 174 -7.82 -8.92 -5.60
C TYR A 174 -8.49 -10.24 -5.24
N ARG A 175 -8.96 -10.36 -4.02
CA ARG A 175 -9.51 -11.62 -3.49
C ARG A 175 -11.04 -11.65 -3.44
N GLY A 176 -11.65 -10.51 -3.53
CA GLY A 176 -13.09 -10.34 -3.44
C GLY A 176 -13.45 -8.88 -3.31
N GLY A 177 -14.72 -8.59 -3.11
CA GLY A 177 -15.19 -7.21 -3.02
C GLY A 177 -15.51 -6.60 -4.38
N ARG A 178 -15.40 -5.28 -4.49
CA ARG A 178 -15.83 -4.53 -5.66
C ARG A 178 -14.85 -3.42 -6.01
N VAL A 179 -14.55 -3.27 -7.29
CA VAL A 179 -13.77 -2.16 -7.82
C VAL A 179 -14.62 -1.42 -8.84
N GLU A 180 -14.76 -0.12 -8.65
CA GLU A 180 -15.48 0.76 -9.56
C GLU A 180 -14.64 1.97 -9.92
N THR A 181 -14.64 2.37 -11.18
CA THR A 181 -13.98 3.58 -11.68
C THR A 181 -12.56 3.70 -11.14
N ALA A 182 -11.70 2.76 -11.53
CA ALA A 182 -10.30 2.75 -11.15
C ALA A 182 -9.45 3.11 -12.37
N PHE A 183 -8.51 4.05 -12.19
CA PHE A 183 -7.67 4.55 -13.27
C PHE A 183 -6.20 4.48 -12.91
N GLU A 184 -5.41 4.13 -13.90
CA GLU A 184 -3.98 4.34 -13.91
C GLU A 184 -3.67 5.50 -14.85
N LEU A 185 -3.05 6.56 -14.31
CA LEU A 185 -2.82 7.78 -15.05
C LEU A 185 -1.52 7.71 -15.87
N THR A 186 -1.42 8.59 -16.84
CA THR A 186 -0.29 8.71 -17.75
C THR A 186 1.01 8.99 -16.98
N GLY A 187 2.08 8.29 -17.33
CA GLY A 187 3.42 8.47 -16.73
C GLY A 187 3.79 7.41 -15.70
N SER A 188 2.85 6.58 -15.26
CA SER A 188 3.18 5.43 -14.42
C SER A 188 3.78 4.29 -15.26
N THR A 189 4.84 3.70 -14.76
CA THR A 189 5.38 2.46 -15.37
C THR A 189 4.63 1.28 -14.80
N ILE A 190 3.85 0.61 -15.64
CA ILE A 190 3.03 -0.52 -15.23
C ILE A 190 3.71 -1.81 -15.65
N ILE A 191 4.02 -2.65 -14.68
CA ILE A 191 4.51 -4.00 -14.94
C ILE A 191 3.32 -4.96 -15.11
N ASN A 192 2.26 -4.74 -14.39
CA ASN A 192 0.98 -5.44 -14.52
C ASN A 192 -0.15 -4.43 -14.37
N SER A 193 -1.22 -4.55 -15.14
CA SER A 193 -2.33 -3.61 -15.19
C SER A 193 -3.08 -3.43 -13.85
N ILE A 194 -4.34 -3.17 -13.83
CA ILE A 194 -5.15 -2.81 -12.66
C ILE A 194 -4.97 -3.76 -11.47
N TYR A 195 -4.77 -5.03 -11.74
CA TYR A 195 -4.43 -6.04 -10.73
C TYR A 195 -3.38 -7.00 -11.30
N GLY A 196 -2.36 -7.31 -10.53
CA GLY A 196 -1.26 -8.20 -10.94
C GLY A 196 -1.23 -9.53 -10.21
N GLY A 197 -2.15 -9.75 -9.29
CA GLY A 197 -2.22 -10.97 -8.50
C GLY A 197 -2.91 -12.14 -9.21
N ALA A 198 -2.66 -13.33 -8.74
CA ALA A 198 -3.08 -14.57 -9.36
C ALA A 198 -4.60 -14.84 -9.33
N VAL A 199 -5.39 -14.07 -8.60
CA VAL A 199 -6.82 -14.38 -8.39
C VAL A 199 -7.68 -13.13 -8.40
N ASN A 200 -8.51 -13.00 -9.44
CA ASN A 200 -9.66 -12.09 -9.42
C ASN A 200 -10.91 -12.91 -9.03
N GLN A 201 -11.41 -12.70 -7.82
CA GLN A 201 -12.64 -13.33 -7.31
C GLN A 201 -13.77 -12.31 -7.10
N GLY A 202 -13.61 -11.09 -7.56
CA GLY A 202 -14.57 -10.03 -7.38
C GLY A 202 -15.06 -9.42 -8.69
N THR A 203 -15.77 -8.31 -8.61
CA THR A 203 -16.36 -7.59 -9.73
C THR A 203 -15.65 -6.27 -9.97
N ILE A 204 -15.22 -6.02 -11.21
CA ILE A 204 -14.58 -4.78 -11.63
C ILE A 204 -15.51 -4.07 -12.60
N TYR A 205 -15.84 -2.82 -12.30
CA TYR A 205 -16.70 -1.98 -13.12
C TYR A 205 -15.97 -0.70 -13.54
N GLY A 206 -16.11 -0.31 -14.80
CA GLY A 206 -15.68 0.99 -15.29
C GLY A 206 -14.22 1.33 -14.99
N SER A 207 -13.35 0.34 -15.06
CA SER A 207 -11.93 0.51 -14.82
C SER A 207 -11.17 0.69 -16.12
N GLY A 208 -10.17 1.54 -16.11
CA GLY A 208 -9.32 1.83 -17.25
C GLY A 208 -7.84 1.82 -16.89
N ASN A 209 -7.04 1.50 -17.89
CA ASN A 209 -5.59 1.60 -17.83
C ASN A 209 -5.15 2.57 -18.91
N SER A 210 -4.60 3.72 -18.55
CA SER A 210 -4.09 4.71 -19.47
C SER A 210 -2.58 4.50 -19.59
N THR A 211 -2.16 3.76 -20.61
CA THR A 211 -0.76 3.69 -21.00
C THR A 211 -0.49 4.79 -22.02
N SER A 212 0.46 5.68 -21.77
CA SER A 212 1.01 6.50 -22.83
C SER A 212 1.86 5.63 -23.74
N SER A 213 1.49 5.57 -25.01
CA SER A 213 2.36 5.12 -26.10
C SER A 213 3.49 6.10 -26.34
#